data_566b4ad923286896f006fdadc9671d8b
#
_entry.id   566b4ad923286896f006fdadc9671d8b
#
_cell.length_a   1.000
_cell.length_b   1.000
_cell.length_c   1.000
_cell.angle_alpha   90.00
_cell.angle_beta   90.00
_cell.angle_gamma   90.00
#
_symmetry.space_group_name_H-M   'P 1'
#
loop_
_entity.id
_entity.type
_entity.pdbx_description
1 polymer ?
#
loop_
_entity_poly.entity_id
_entity_poly.type
_entity_poly.pdbx_seq_one_letter_code
_entity_poly.pdbx_strand_id
1 'polypeptide(L)'
;IMSSKTDAEVIIGGKIYTLCGYESEEYLQKVASYINSKLDEYGKIDAFRMQNADTRSVLMQLNIADDYFKAKKQISLLEEELHTKENEMYDLKHELIATQMKLESMEKNVKELQSENHENAKKIVRLETELKETHK
;
A
#
# COMPACT_ATOMS: atom_id res chain seq x y z
N ILE A 1 -22.29 16.86 16.84
CA ILE A 1 -23.12 15.66 17.10
C ILE A 1 -22.49 14.91 18.28
N MET A 2 -23.15 14.93 19.39
CA MET A 2 -22.71 14.13 20.53
C MET A 2 -22.95 12.65 20.22
N SER A 3 -21.89 11.84 20.24
CA SER A 3 -22.03 10.40 20.18
C SER A 3 -22.71 9.90 21.46
N SER A 4 -23.80 9.16 21.33
CA SER A 4 -24.50 8.56 22.45
C SER A 4 -23.72 7.34 22.96
N LYS A 5 -23.74 7.14 24.28
CA LYS A 5 -23.19 5.94 24.89
C LYS A 5 -24.03 4.74 24.46
N THR A 6 -23.36 3.67 24.07
CA THR A 6 -23.99 2.39 23.75
C THR A 6 -23.69 1.38 24.85
N ASP A 7 -24.69 0.59 25.21
CA ASP A 7 -24.51 -0.55 26.11
C ASP A 7 -24.39 -1.81 25.25
N ALA A 8 -23.37 -2.61 25.51
CA ALA A 8 -23.16 -3.87 24.82
C ALA A 8 -22.86 -4.98 25.81
N GLU A 9 -23.49 -6.14 25.62
CA GLU A 9 -23.16 -7.35 26.37
C GLU A 9 -22.13 -8.15 25.57
N VAL A 10 -21.01 -8.48 26.21
CA VAL A 10 -19.94 -9.29 25.63
C VAL A 10 -19.64 -10.48 26.55
N ILE A 11 -19.21 -11.58 25.94
CA ILE A 11 -18.77 -12.76 26.66
C ILE A 11 -17.25 -12.81 26.62
N ILE A 12 -16.61 -12.76 27.78
CA ILE A 12 -15.16 -12.85 27.90
C ILE A 12 -14.82 -13.92 28.94
N GLY A 13 -14.09 -14.94 28.55
CA GLY A 13 -13.72 -16.04 29.43
C GLY A 13 -14.90 -16.81 29.96
N GLY A 14 -15.99 -16.91 29.22
CA GLY A 14 -17.23 -17.59 29.62
C GLY A 14 -18.15 -16.78 30.53
N LYS A 15 -17.80 -15.53 30.84
CA LYS A 15 -18.62 -14.63 31.69
C LYS A 15 -19.19 -13.50 30.83
N ILE A 16 -20.41 -13.09 31.17
CA ILE A 16 -21.10 -11.98 30.47
C ILE A 16 -20.76 -10.67 31.20
N TYR A 17 -20.33 -9.69 30.41
CA TYR A 17 -20.06 -8.33 30.86
C TYR A 17 -20.90 -7.35 30.09
N THR A 18 -21.50 -6.39 30.77
CA THR A 18 -22.16 -5.26 30.13
C THR A 18 -21.20 -4.09 30.08
N LEU A 19 -20.84 -3.70 28.90
CA LEU A 19 -19.91 -2.59 28.64
C LEU A 19 -20.70 -1.38 28.17
N CYS A 20 -20.39 -0.23 28.74
CA CYS A 20 -20.99 1.05 28.36
C CYS A 20 -19.89 1.99 27.87
N GLY A 21 -20.03 2.53 26.68
CA GLY A 21 -19.04 3.43 26.12
C GLY A 21 -19.49 4.06 24.83
N TYR A 22 -18.57 4.77 24.20
CA TYR A 22 -18.81 5.48 22.93
C TYR A 22 -18.51 4.64 21.71
N GLU A 23 -17.91 3.46 21.90
CA GLU A 23 -17.60 2.54 20.83
C GLU A 23 -18.85 1.77 20.38
N SER A 24 -18.86 1.31 19.13
CA SER A 24 -19.97 0.51 18.61
C SER A 24 -20.00 -0.89 19.23
N GLU A 25 -21.19 -1.50 19.28
CA GLU A 25 -21.35 -2.88 19.74
C GLU A 25 -20.49 -3.84 18.92
N GLU A 26 -20.44 -3.67 17.60
CA GLU A 26 -19.62 -4.48 16.69
C GLU A 26 -18.14 -4.41 17.07
N TYR A 27 -17.64 -3.22 17.36
CA TYR A 27 -16.26 -3.03 17.81
C TYR A 27 -16.00 -3.74 19.16
N LEU A 28 -16.89 -3.60 20.12
CA LEU A 28 -16.76 -4.24 21.42
C LEU A 28 -16.80 -5.78 21.31
N GLN A 29 -17.63 -6.31 20.42
CA GLN A 29 -17.64 -7.75 20.12
C GLN A 29 -16.31 -8.21 19.50
N LYS A 30 -15.72 -7.41 18.63
CA LYS A 30 -14.41 -7.69 18.02
C LYS A 30 -13.31 -7.73 19.09
N VAL A 31 -13.32 -6.78 20.01
CA VAL A 31 -12.36 -6.73 21.14
C VAL A 31 -12.52 -7.96 22.04
N ALA A 32 -13.75 -8.30 22.39
CA ALA A 32 -14.06 -9.49 23.20
C ALA A 32 -13.58 -10.78 22.50
N SER A 33 -13.82 -10.88 21.21
CA SER A 33 -13.38 -12.02 20.39
C SER A 33 -11.85 -12.17 20.39
N TYR A 34 -11.13 -11.07 20.27
CA TYR A 34 -9.67 -11.07 20.36
C TYR A 34 -9.18 -11.60 21.73
N ILE A 35 -9.77 -11.10 22.82
CA ILE A 35 -9.42 -11.55 24.18
C ILE A 35 -9.72 -13.04 24.34
N ASN A 36 -10.87 -13.51 23.87
CA ASN A 36 -11.25 -14.93 23.94
C ASN A 36 -10.30 -15.81 23.14
N SER A 37 -9.86 -15.36 21.96
CA SER A 37 -8.88 -16.08 21.16
C SER A 37 -7.55 -16.23 21.91
N LYS A 38 -7.12 -15.19 22.59
CA LYS A 38 -5.92 -15.22 23.44
C LYS A 38 -6.09 -16.19 24.63
N LEU A 39 -7.24 -16.16 25.30
CA LEU A 39 -7.54 -17.08 26.38
C LEU A 39 -7.54 -18.54 25.93
N ASP A 40 -8.09 -18.83 24.75
CA ASP A 40 -8.10 -20.17 24.16
C ASP A 40 -6.69 -20.64 23.81
N GLU A 41 -5.89 -19.77 23.22
CA GLU A 41 -4.49 -20.04 22.85
C GLU A 41 -3.64 -20.38 24.08
N TYR A 42 -3.68 -19.53 25.11
CA TYR A 42 -2.92 -19.74 26.33
C TYR A 42 -3.50 -20.86 27.21
N GLY A 43 -4.80 -21.09 27.12
CA GLY A 43 -5.47 -22.20 27.82
C GLY A 43 -4.99 -23.58 27.39
N LYS A 44 -4.32 -23.71 26.26
CA LYS A 44 -3.71 -24.95 25.80
C LYS A 44 -2.31 -25.20 26.38
N ILE A 45 -1.72 -24.20 27.03
CA ILE A 45 -0.40 -24.27 27.64
C ILE A 45 -0.54 -24.69 29.09
N ASP A 46 0.03 -25.83 29.45
CA ASP A 46 -0.05 -26.41 30.79
C ASP A 46 0.49 -25.46 31.88
N ALA A 47 1.65 -24.84 31.60
CA ALA A 47 2.28 -23.89 32.51
C ALA A 47 1.36 -22.69 32.83
N PHE A 48 0.58 -22.24 31.89
CA PHE A 48 -0.40 -21.16 32.07
C PHE A 48 -1.59 -21.66 32.93
N ARG A 49 -2.13 -22.83 32.61
CA ARG A 49 -3.27 -23.41 33.34
C ARG A 49 -2.98 -23.68 34.81
N MET A 50 -1.72 -24.00 35.12
CA MET A 50 -1.26 -24.27 36.48
C MET A 50 -1.15 -23.02 37.35
N GLN A 51 -1.17 -21.84 36.76
CA GLN A 51 -1.09 -20.58 37.47
C GLN A 51 -2.43 -20.24 38.12
N ASN A 52 -2.40 -19.47 39.22
CA ASN A 52 -3.62 -18.96 39.85
C ASN A 52 -4.29 -17.92 38.92
N ALA A 53 -5.54 -17.57 39.22
CA ALA A 53 -6.36 -16.68 38.42
C ALA A 53 -5.70 -15.29 38.27
N ASP A 54 -5.13 -14.75 39.32
CA ASP A 54 -4.49 -13.43 39.31
C ASP A 54 -3.26 -13.41 38.37
N THR A 55 -2.42 -14.43 38.51
CA THR A 55 -1.22 -14.57 37.66
C THR A 55 -1.61 -14.75 36.19
N ARG A 56 -2.62 -15.58 35.91
CA ARG A 56 -3.14 -15.74 34.55
C ARG A 56 -3.66 -14.43 33.98
N SER A 57 -4.36 -13.64 34.77
CA SER A 57 -4.84 -12.31 34.36
C SER A 57 -3.70 -11.37 34.02
N VAL A 58 -2.67 -11.32 34.86
CA VAL A 58 -1.48 -10.48 34.59
C VAL A 58 -0.75 -10.94 33.33
N LEU A 59 -0.57 -12.24 33.14
CA LEU A 59 0.07 -12.79 31.93
C LEU A 59 -0.71 -12.42 30.67
N MET A 60 -2.04 -12.47 30.72
CA MET A 60 -2.89 -12.06 29.61
C MET A 60 -2.73 -10.57 29.30
N GLN A 61 -2.72 -9.73 30.31
CA GLN A 61 -2.51 -8.29 30.16
C GLN A 61 -1.16 -7.98 29.53
N LEU A 62 -0.10 -8.65 29.97
CA LEU A 62 1.25 -8.50 29.42
C LEU A 62 1.29 -8.91 27.93
N ASN A 63 0.64 -10.01 27.58
CA ASN A 63 0.62 -10.48 26.19
C ASN A 63 -0.16 -9.55 25.28
N ILE A 64 -1.29 -9.03 25.74
CA ILE A 64 -2.07 -8.04 24.99
C ILE A 64 -1.29 -6.75 24.80
N ALA A 65 -0.61 -6.27 25.86
CA ALA A 65 0.26 -5.10 25.77
C ALA A 65 1.44 -5.33 24.81
N ASP A 66 2.04 -6.53 24.84
CA ASP A 66 3.12 -6.89 23.91
C ASP A 66 2.65 -6.86 22.46
N ASP A 67 1.49 -7.42 22.18
CA ASP A 67 0.88 -7.37 20.84
C ASP A 67 0.66 -5.92 20.38
N TYR A 68 0.18 -5.07 21.29
CA TYR A 68 -0.01 -3.64 21.00
C TYR A 68 1.31 -2.96 20.60
N PHE A 69 2.37 -3.16 21.37
CA PHE A 69 3.67 -2.53 21.07
C PHE A 69 4.32 -3.09 19.82
N LYS A 70 4.16 -4.38 19.55
CA LYS A 70 4.63 -5.01 18.30
C LYS A 70 3.88 -4.46 17.09
N ALA A 71 2.56 -4.32 17.21
CA ALA A 71 1.75 -3.73 16.15
C ALA A 71 2.12 -2.26 15.91
N LYS A 72 2.35 -1.50 16.97
CA LYS A 72 2.78 -0.10 16.90
C LYS A 72 4.13 0.04 16.20
N LYS A 73 5.08 -0.84 16.51
CA LYS A 73 6.38 -0.88 15.84
C LYS A 73 6.22 -1.21 14.34
N GLN A 74 5.36 -2.16 14.02
CA GLN A 74 5.09 -2.54 12.63
C GLN A 74 4.47 -1.38 11.85
N ILE A 75 3.55 -0.63 12.47
CA ILE A 75 2.97 0.58 11.86
C ILE A 75 4.07 1.59 11.53
N SER A 76 4.97 1.85 12.47
CA SER A 76 6.09 2.79 12.26
C SER A 76 6.98 2.35 11.08
N LEU A 77 7.29 1.07 10.97
CA LEU A 77 8.08 0.53 9.86
C LEU A 77 7.34 0.66 8.52
N LEU A 78 6.04 0.40 8.51
CA LEU A 78 5.20 0.55 7.31
C LEU A 78 5.07 2.01 6.89
N GLU A 79 4.99 2.94 7.83
CA GLU A 79 4.99 4.38 7.55
C GLU A 79 6.29 4.83 6.88
N GLU A 80 7.45 4.34 7.36
CA GLU A 80 8.74 4.60 6.74
C GLU A 80 8.81 4.04 5.32
N GLU A 81 8.35 2.81 5.14
CA GLU A 81 8.30 2.16 3.83
C GLU A 81 7.38 2.92 2.87
N LEU A 82 6.21 3.35 3.36
CA LEU A 82 5.27 4.15 2.58
C LEU A 82 5.92 5.46 2.11
N HIS A 83 6.60 6.15 3.01
CA HIS A 83 7.29 7.39 2.68
C HIS A 83 8.37 7.16 1.60
N THR A 84 9.14 6.08 1.71
CA THR A 84 10.14 5.69 0.70
C THR A 84 9.48 5.43 -0.66
N LYS A 85 8.36 4.70 -0.66
CA LYS A 85 7.61 4.39 -1.89
C LYS A 85 7.00 5.64 -2.54
N GLU A 86 6.54 6.57 -1.73
CA GLU A 86 6.04 7.86 -2.23
C GLU A 86 7.14 8.65 -2.94
N ASN A 87 8.35 8.68 -2.38
CA ASN A 87 9.50 9.33 -2.98
C ASN A 87 9.92 8.64 -4.29
N GLU A 88 9.97 7.31 -4.30
CA GLU A 88 10.25 6.53 -5.51
C GLU A 88 9.22 6.82 -6.61
N MET A 89 7.95 6.87 -6.25
CA MET A 89 6.87 7.18 -7.19
C MET A 89 6.97 8.60 -7.74
N TYR A 90 7.35 9.55 -6.90
CA TYR A 90 7.60 10.93 -7.33
C TYR A 90 8.72 11.00 -8.38
N ASP A 91 9.83 10.33 -8.11
CA ASP A 91 10.97 10.29 -9.04
C ASP A 91 10.59 9.60 -10.37
N LEU A 92 9.85 8.49 -10.29
CA LEU A 92 9.38 7.79 -11.49
C LEU A 92 8.44 8.63 -12.34
N LYS A 93 7.56 9.42 -11.73
CA LYS A 93 6.68 10.36 -12.45
C LYS A 93 7.48 11.40 -13.20
N HIS A 94 8.53 11.96 -12.57
CA HIS A 94 9.41 12.91 -13.23
C HIS A 94 10.17 12.28 -14.39
N GLU A 95 10.68 11.08 -14.20
CA GLU A 95 11.37 10.32 -15.25
C GLU A 95 10.45 10.01 -16.42
N LEU A 96 9.20 9.62 -16.11
CA LEU A 96 8.18 9.36 -17.13
C LEU A 96 7.92 10.62 -17.99
N ILE A 97 7.72 11.76 -17.35
CA ILE A 97 7.50 13.04 -18.06
C ILE A 97 8.69 13.37 -18.95
N ALA A 98 9.92 13.25 -18.44
CA ALA A 98 11.13 13.51 -19.21
C ALA A 98 11.24 12.57 -20.42
N THR A 99 10.91 11.30 -20.24
CA THR A 99 10.92 10.29 -21.31
C THR A 99 9.86 10.58 -22.37
N GLN A 100 8.65 10.98 -21.96
CA GLN A 100 7.59 11.38 -22.88
C GLN A 100 8.00 12.58 -23.72
N MET A 101 8.65 13.58 -23.12
CA MET A 101 9.15 14.75 -23.84
C MET A 101 10.22 14.36 -24.86
N LYS A 102 11.13 13.45 -24.50
CA LYS A 102 12.12 12.90 -25.42
C LYS A 102 11.45 12.16 -26.57
N LEU A 103 10.45 11.35 -26.28
CA LEU A 103 9.71 10.59 -27.28
C LEU A 103 9.04 11.52 -28.29
N GLU A 104 8.36 12.55 -27.83
CA GLU A 104 7.72 13.56 -28.69
C GLU A 104 8.74 14.26 -29.58
N SER A 105 9.90 14.65 -29.03
CA SER A 105 10.98 15.26 -29.78
C SER A 105 11.53 14.32 -30.84
N MET A 106 11.74 13.05 -30.52
CA MET A 106 12.23 12.04 -31.46
C MET A 106 11.21 11.75 -32.56
N GLU A 107 9.92 11.67 -32.23
CA GLU A 107 8.85 11.49 -33.21
C GLU A 107 8.81 12.66 -34.22
N LYS A 108 8.98 13.88 -33.72
CA LYS A 108 9.08 15.07 -34.56
C LYS A 108 10.28 14.99 -35.48
N ASN A 109 11.46 14.61 -34.98
CA ASN A 109 12.67 14.45 -35.77
C ASN A 109 12.50 13.37 -36.83
N VAL A 110 11.85 12.26 -36.53
CA VAL A 110 11.56 11.17 -37.47
C VAL A 110 10.70 11.70 -38.63
N LYS A 111 9.65 12.46 -38.31
CA LYS A 111 8.78 13.07 -39.34
C LYS A 111 9.54 14.04 -40.24
N GLU A 112 10.39 14.87 -39.66
CA GLU A 112 11.23 15.81 -40.41
C GLU A 112 12.20 15.07 -41.35
N LEU A 113 12.85 14.01 -40.84
CA LEU A 113 13.77 13.19 -41.66
C LEU A 113 13.04 12.42 -42.76
N GLN A 114 11.84 11.91 -42.51
CA GLN A 114 11.03 11.26 -43.53
C GLN A 114 10.64 12.24 -44.64
N SER A 115 10.26 13.46 -44.26
CA SER A 115 9.92 14.51 -45.21
C SER A 115 11.14 14.90 -46.05
N GLU A 116 12.32 15.08 -45.42
CA GLU A 116 13.57 15.38 -46.09
C GLU A 116 13.98 14.26 -47.05
N ASN A 117 13.86 12.99 -46.61
CA ASN A 117 14.15 11.84 -47.48
C ASN A 117 13.23 11.79 -48.68
N HIS A 118 11.95 12.12 -48.52
CA HIS A 118 11.00 12.16 -49.61
C HIS A 118 11.36 13.24 -50.64
N GLU A 119 11.73 14.44 -50.18
CA GLU A 119 12.20 15.53 -51.01
C GLU A 119 13.50 15.17 -51.72
N ASN A 120 14.46 14.55 -51.01
CA ASN A 120 15.71 14.10 -51.60
C ASN A 120 15.50 13.03 -52.68
N ALA A 121 14.54 12.09 -52.46
CA ALA A 121 14.21 11.08 -53.47
C ALA A 121 13.67 11.74 -54.76
N LYS A 122 12.84 12.76 -54.65
CA LYS A 122 12.33 13.55 -55.76
C LYS A 122 13.47 14.24 -56.50
N LYS A 123 14.41 14.87 -55.78
CA LYS A 123 15.58 15.54 -56.36
C LYS A 123 16.49 14.56 -57.13
N ILE A 124 16.69 13.36 -56.56
CA ILE A 124 17.47 12.31 -57.19
C ILE A 124 16.86 11.90 -58.54
N VAL A 125 15.56 11.63 -58.57
CA VAL A 125 14.84 11.27 -59.78
C VAL A 125 14.94 12.37 -60.83
N ARG A 126 14.78 13.63 -60.44
CA ARG A 126 14.90 14.80 -61.34
C ARG A 126 16.29 14.90 -61.88
N LEU A 127 17.32 14.80 -61.06
CA LEU A 127 18.73 14.89 -61.51
C LEU A 127 19.12 13.72 -62.41
N GLU A 128 18.65 12.51 -62.14
CA GLU A 128 18.85 11.35 -62.97
C GLU A 128 18.24 11.59 -64.43
N THR A 129 17.04 12.15 -64.44
CA THR A 129 16.34 12.46 -65.67
C THR A 129 17.11 13.53 -66.51
N GLU A 130 17.54 14.61 -65.83
CA GLU A 130 18.35 15.67 -66.45
C GLU A 130 19.66 15.11 -66.97
N LEU A 131 20.32 14.23 -66.25
CA LEU A 131 21.57 13.62 -66.67
C LEU A 131 21.38 12.72 -67.90
N LYS A 132 20.31 11.99 -68.03
CA LYS A 132 19.93 11.17 -69.17
C LYS A 132 19.68 12.06 -70.42
N GLU A 133 19.02 13.20 -70.25
CA GLU A 133 18.75 14.16 -71.33
C GLU A 133 20.03 14.80 -71.87
N THR A 134 21.01 15.09 -71.00
CA THR A 134 22.28 15.69 -71.42
C THR A 134 23.22 14.71 -72.13
N HIS A 135 23.03 13.41 -71.97
CA HIS A 135 23.82 12.37 -72.63
C HIS A 135 23.22 11.83 -73.92
N LYS A 136 22.11 12.42 -74.38
CA LYS A 136 21.55 12.11 -75.72
C LYS A 136 22.21 12.87 -76.88
#